data_135a3086c6dc025867492690bdf34e71
#
_entry.id   135a3086c6dc025867492690bdf34e71
#
_cell.length_a   1.000
_cell.length_b   1.000
_cell.length_c   1.000
_cell.angle_alpha   90.00
_cell.angle_beta   90.00
_cell.angle_gamma   90.00
#
_symmetry.space_group_name_H-M   'P 1'
#
loop_
_entity.id
_entity.type
_entity.pdbx_description
1 polymer ?
#
loop_
_entity_poly.entity_id
_entity_poly.type
_entity_poly.pdbx_seq_one_letter_code
_entity_poly.pdbx_strand_id
1 'polypeptide(L)'
;MRAVQIVNESGPDSALQIVDVPEPDSPPSHMFSQGSGVLVEVHAAGVSFPELLQTRGQYQIKPPLPFVPGSEIAGVVRAASPGASVAVGDRVAAFCALGGWADAAVAPPFLTFKLAPQLDFAQGAGLILNYHTAYFALVLRGRLQAGETVLVHGAAGGVGTATLQVAKGLGAKTIAVVSDDAKQAVAEQAGADHVVRSDGPWKDEAKELSNGGVDLVLDPVGGGRFTDSLRSLRENGRVVVVGFTGGSIPEVKVNRLLLANTEVIGAGWGAYAMARPELCIEIGNALEPLIERAYVAPIVGSRHPLQEAAAALHEIDERKALGKVVLDVLPD
;
A
#
# COMPACT_ATOMS: atom_id res chain seq x y z
N MET A 1 -26.80 -5.78 -4.05
CA MET A 1 -25.91 -5.02 -3.15
C MET A 1 -25.40 -3.78 -3.87
N ARG A 2 -25.14 -2.69 -3.13
CA ARG A 2 -24.54 -1.48 -3.71
C ARG A 2 -23.08 -1.74 -4.09
N ALA A 3 -22.64 -1.15 -5.19
CA ALA A 3 -21.26 -1.15 -5.62
C ALA A 3 -20.93 0.12 -6.41
N VAL A 4 -19.65 0.49 -6.44
CA VAL A 4 -19.10 1.46 -7.40
C VAL A 4 -18.49 0.66 -8.55
N GLN A 5 -18.88 0.97 -9.79
CA GLN A 5 -18.30 0.37 -11.00
C GLN A 5 -17.49 1.38 -11.79
N ILE A 6 -16.40 0.92 -12.38
CA ILE A 6 -15.73 1.61 -13.48
C ILE A 6 -16.43 1.16 -14.78
N VAL A 7 -17.07 2.12 -15.46
CA VAL A 7 -17.88 1.87 -16.68
C VAL A 7 -17.17 2.32 -17.95
N ASN A 8 -16.14 3.16 -17.83
CA ASN A 8 -15.29 3.62 -18.95
C ASN A 8 -13.92 4.05 -18.41
N GLU A 9 -13.01 4.52 -19.26
CA GLU A 9 -11.64 4.89 -18.93
C GLU A 9 -11.39 6.42 -18.99
N SER A 10 -12.39 7.25 -18.69
CA SER A 10 -12.31 8.71 -18.83
C SER A 10 -11.92 9.47 -17.56
N GLY A 11 -11.41 8.78 -16.55
CA GLY A 11 -10.96 9.36 -15.28
C GLY A 11 -12.03 9.36 -14.18
N PRO A 12 -11.68 9.74 -12.95
CA PRO A 12 -12.52 9.55 -11.76
C PRO A 12 -13.94 10.13 -11.88
N ASP A 13 -14.08 11.34 -12.44
CA ASP A 13 -15.36 12.05 -12.49
C ASP A 13 -16.41 11.39 -13.39
N SER A 14 -15.96 10.70 -14.45
CA SER A 14 -16.85 10.16 -15.48
C SER A 14 -16.83 8.64 -15.56
N ALA A 15 -15.81 7.99 -15.00
CA ALA A 15 -15.65 6.55 -15.06
C ALA A 15 -16.46 5.81 -13.99
N LEU A 16 -16.77 6.47 -12.86
CA LEU A 16 -17.38 5.82 -11.70
C LEU A 16 -18.90 5.98 -11.69
N GLN A 17 -19.60 4.87 -11.45
CA GLN A 17 -21.04 4.85 -11.26
C GLN A 17 -21.41 3.98 -10.06
N ILE A 18 -22.39 4.44 -9.26
CA ILE A 18 -22.99 3.66 -8.21
C ILE A 18 -24.11 2.85 -8.82
N VAL A 19 -24.08 1.54 -8.58
CA VAL A 19 -25.01 0.58 -9.18
C VAL A 19 -25.43 -0.46 -8.14
N ASP A 20 -26.56 -1.11 -8.42
CA ASP A 20 -26.94 -2.35 -7.74
C ASP A 20 -26.46 -3.55 -8.56
N VAL A 21 -25.69 -4.43 -7.95
CA VAL A 21 -25.17 -5.66 -8.55
C VAL A 21 -25.62 -6.88 -7.75
N PRO A 22 -25.68 -8.09 -8.33
CA PRO A 22 -25.86 -9.32 -7.56
C PRO A 22 -24.81 -9.46 -6.46
N GLU A 23 -25.21 -10.07 -5.34
CA GLU A 23 -24.21 -10.48 -4.33
C GLU A 23 -23.32 -11.60 -4.88
N PRO A 24 -22.07 -11.72 -4.41
CA PRO A 24 -21.22 -12.85 -4.74
C PRO A 24 -21.85 -14.20 -4.33
N ASP A 25 -21.54 -15.23 -5.09
CA ASP A 25 -22.05 -16.59 -4.84
C ASP A 25 -21.62 -17.17 -3.48
N SER A 26 -22.43 -18.11 -2.96
CA SER A 26 -22.10 -18.90 -1.77
C SER A 26 -22.20 -20.41 -2.14
N PRO A 27 -21.13 -21.21 -1.99
CA PRO A 27 -19.83 -20.90 -1.37
C PRO A 27 -18.99 -19.91 -2.19
N PRO A 28 -18.23 -19.02 -1.53
CA PRO A 28 -17.45 -18.01 -2.22
C PRO A 28 -16.28 -18.62 -2.99
N SER A 29 -16.04 -18.08 -4.20
CA SER A 29 -14.93 -18.48 -5.06
C SER A 29 -14.17 -17.25 -5.54
N HIS A 30 -12.85 -17.28 -5.42
CA HIS A 30 -11.99 -16.20 -5.87
C HIS A 30 -11.05 -16.64 -7.00
N MET A 31 -10.83 -15.77 -8.00
CA MET A 31 -10.06 -16.10 -9.21
C MET A 31 -8.61 -16.53 -8.94
N PHE A 32 -8.01 -16.06 -7.86
CA PHE A 32 -6.62 -16.38 -7.50
C PHE A 32 -6.46 -17.56 -6.54
N SER A 33 -7.54 -18.22 -6.14
CA SER A 33 -7.52 -19.31 -5.14
C SER A 33 -8.24 -20.58 -5.59
N GLN A 34 -8.30 -20.81 -6.90
CA GLN A 34 -8.80 -22.07 -7.51
C GLN A 34 -10.17 -22.52 -6.97
N GLY A 35 -11.12 -21.60 -6.86
CA GLY A 35 -12.47 -21.89 -6.41
C GLY A 35 -12.71 -21.79 -4.90
N SER A 36 -11.70 -21.45 -4.08
CA SER A 36 -11.91 -21.11 -2.68
C SER A 36 -11.96 -19.60 -2.46
N GLY A 37 -12.66 -19.14 -1.44
CA GLY A 37 -12.79 -17.72 -1.12
C GLY A 37 -13.29 -17.47 0.28
N VAL A 38 -13.22 -16.21 0.69
CA VAL A 38 -13.83 -15.68 1.90
C VAL A 38 -14.75 -14.54 1.49
N LEU A 39 -16.03 -14.68 1.74
CA LEU A 39 -17.03 -13.62 1.54
C LEU A 39 -17.01 -12.71 2.76
N VAL A 40 -16.72 -11.45 2.54
CA VAL A 40 -16.62 -10.41 3.57
C VAL A 40 -17.73 -9.39 3.35
N GLU A 41 -18.48 -9.10 4.40
CA GLU A 41 -19.31 -7.90 4.50
C GLU A 41 -18.39 -6.71 4.72
N VAL A 42 -18.38 -5.76 3.77
CA VAL A 42 -17.37 -4.70 3.74
C VAL A 42 -17.82 -3.51 4.57
N HIS A 43 -17.09 -3.19 5.63
CA HIS A 43 -17.28 -1.98 6.41
C HIS A 43 -16.43 -0.82 5.89
N ALA A 44 -15.20 -1.10 5.50
CA ALA A 44 -14.29 -0.11 4.94
C ALA A 44 -13.52 -0.68 3.74
N ALA A 45 -13.27 0.16 2.73
CA ALA A 45 -12.47 -0.18 1.56
C ALA A 45 -11.36 0.84 1.32
N GLY A 46 -10.17 0.36 1.01
CA GLY A 46 -9.01 1.21 0.74
C GLY A 46 -9.09 1.87 -0.64
N VAL A 47 -8.57 3.10 -0.73
CA VAL A 47 -8.35 3.82 -2.00
C VAL A 47 -6.85 3.94 -2.22
N SER A 48 -6.39 3.59 -3.41
CA SER A 48 -4.97 3.55 -3.74
C SER A 48 -4.71 3.99 -5.18
N PHE A 49 -3.45 4.17 -5.53
CA PHE A 49 -3.04 4.60 -6.87
C PHE A 49 -3.46 3.65 -8.01
N PRO A 50 -3.51 2.30 -7.81
CA PRO A 50 -4.06 1.38 -8.80
C PRO A 50 -5.48 1.73 -9.27
N GLU A 51 -6.41 2.01 -8.35
CA GLU A 51 -7.79 2.34 -8.70
C GLU A 51 -7.87 3.64 -9.52
N LEU A 52 -7.05 4.64 -9.21
CA LEU A 52 -6.92 5.84 -10.04
C LEU A 52 -6.47 5.51 -11.46
N LEU A 53 -5.44 4.69 -11.62
CA LEU A 53 -4.94 4.27 -12.93
C LEU A 53 -5.97 3.40 -13.68
N GLN A 54 -6.78 2.60 -12.97
CA GLN A 54 -7.85 1.81 -13.57
C GLN A 54 -8.93 2.70 -14.19
N THR A 55 -9.31 3.82 -13.55
CA THR A 55 -10.26 4.78 -14.14
C THR A 55 -9.76 5.43 -15.43
N ARG A 56 -8.46 5.31 -15.74
CA ARG A 56 -7.79 5.88 -16.92
C ARG A 56 -7.30 4.80 -17.91
N GLY A 57 -7.59 3.52 -17.65
CA GLY A 57 -7.07 2.41 -18.46
C GLY A 57 -5.55 2.28 -18.47
N GLN A 58 -4.87 2.82 -17.45
CA GLN A 58 -3.40 2.90 -17.37
C GLN A 58 -2.78 1.87 -16.42
N TYR A 59 -3.62 1.06 -15.74
CA TYR A 59 -3.11 0.01 -14.85
C TYR A 59 -2.83 -1.29 -15.62
N GLN A 60 -1.91 -2.13 -15.08
CA GLN A 60 -1.52 -3.39 -15.73
C GLN A 60 -2.65 -4.43 -15.77
N ILE A 61 -3.51 -4.44 -14.73
CA ILE A 61 -4.68 -5.31 -14.67
C ILE A 61 -5.86 -4.56 -15.27
N LYS A 62 -6.34 -5.02 -16.42
CA LYS A 62 -7.44 -4.41 -17.19
C LYS A 62 -8.61 -5.40 -17.30
N PRO A 63 -9.52 -5.44 -16.31
CA PRO A 63 -10.73 -6.23 -16.41
C PRO A 63 -11.63 -5.72 -17.55
N PRO A 64 -12.49 -6.58 -18.13
CA PRO A 64 -13.55 -6.10 -19.02
C PRO A 64 -14.46 -5.11 -18.29
N LEU A 65 -14.83 -4.01 -18.98
CA LEU A 65 -15.80 -3.04 -18.48
C LEU A 65 -17.25 -3.57 -18.63
N PRO A 66 -18.16 -3.26 -17.71
CA PRO A 66 -17.92 -2.60 -16.41
C PRO A 66 -17.40 -3.57 -15.36
N PHE A 67 -16.64 -3.09 -14.38
CA PHE A 67 -16.19 -3.89 -13.24
C PHE A 67 -16.18 -3.08 -11.93
N VAL A 68 -16.26 -3.77 -10.79
CA VAL A 68 -16.13 -3.16 -9.45
C VAL A 68 -14.65 -3.09 -9.09
N PRO A 69 -14.08 -1.91 -8.87
CA PRO A 69 -12.72 -1.74 -8.40
C PRO A 69 -12.59 -1.99 -6.88
N GLY A 70 -11.45 -1.60 -6.31
CA GLY A 70 -11.15 -1.75 -4.89
C GLY A 70 -10.43 -3.04 -4.60
N SER A 71 -9.17 -2.88 -4.22
CA SER A 71 -8.26 -4.01 -4.02
C SER A 71 -8.14 -4.44 -2.56
N GLU A 72 -8.49 -3.59 -1.61
CA GLU A 72 -8.24 -3.78 -0.18
C GLU A 72 -9.49 -3.41 0.63
N ILE A 73 -9.86 -4.29 1.57
CA ILE A 73 -11.07 -4.16 2.38
C ILE A 73 -10.84 -4.56 3.83
N ALA A 74 -11.73 -4.11 4.71
CA ALA A 74 -11.91 -4.66 6.05
C ALA A 74 -13.41 -4.80 6.35
N GLY A 75 -13.74 -5.81 7.14
CA GLY A 75 -15.14 -6.10 7.45
C GLY A 75 -15.31 -7.41 8.23
N VAL A 76 -16.48 -8.01 8.10
CA VAL A 76 -16.87 -9.22 8.83
C VAL A 76 -17.08 -10.39 7.85
N VAL A 77 -16.53 -11.54 8.18
CA VAL A 77 -16.69 -12.76 7.37
C VAL A 77 -18.13 -13.25 7.41
N ARG A 78 -18.79 -13.38 6.25
CA ARG A 78 -20.13 -13.94 6.06
C ARG A 78 -20.11 -15.42 5.66
N ALA A 79 -19.11 -15.81 4.87
CA ALA A 79 -18.86 -17.20 4.49
C ALA A 79 -17.38 -17.43 4.20
N ALA A 80 -16.90 -18.64 4.43
CA ALA A 80 -15.52 -19.03 4.12
C ALA A 80 -15.48 -20.45 3.55
N SER A 81 -14.63 -20.68 2.58
CA SER A 81 -14.36 -22.01 2.05
C SER A 81 -13.68 -22.92 3.08
N PRO A 82 -13.86 -24.24 3.02
CA PRO A 82 -13.17 -25.16 3.90
C PRO A 82 -11.66 -24.96 3.87
N GLY A 83 -11.02 -24.94 5.06
CA GLY A 83 -9.59 -24.74 5.21
C GLY A 83 -9.13 -23.27 5.24
N ALA A 84 -10.02 -22.30 5.17
CA ALA A 84 -9.67 -20.91 5.45
C ALA A 84 -9.26 -20.73 6.92
N SER A 85 -8.31 -19.83 7.18
CA SER A 85 -7.82 -19.50 8.53
C SER A 85 -8.79 -18.63 9.34
N VAL A 86 -9.90 -18.21 8.74
CA VAL A 86 -10.92 -17.33 9.32
C VAL A 86 -12.28 -18.01 9.31
N ALA A 87 -13.16 -17.60 10.22
CA ALA A 87 -14.51 -18.15 10.41
C ALA A 87 -15.57 -17.05 10.26
N VAL A 88 -16.82 -17.47 10.03
CA VAL A 88 -17.99 -16.57 10.02
C VAL A 88 -18.05 -15.77 11.33
N GLY A 89 -18.22 -14.46 11.21
CA GLY A 89 -18.23 -13.51 12.33
C GLY A 89 -16.85 -12.93 12.68
N ASP A 90 -15.76 -13.45 12.14
CA ASP A 90 -14.43 -12.86 12.36
C ASP A 90 -14.34 -11.48 11.70
N ARG A 91 -13.77 -10.50 12.41
CA ARG A 91 -13.32 -9.23 11.84
C ARG A 91 -12.03 -9.48 11.06
N VAL A 92 -11.96 -9.00 9.82
CA VAL A 92 -10.83 -9.27 8.93
C VAL A 92 -10.37 -8.03 8.17
N ALA A 93 -9.09 -8.03 7.80
CA ALA A 93 -8.51 -7.23 6.74
C ALA A 93 -8.16 -8.16 5.57
N ALA A 94 -8.45 -7.76 4.33
CA ALA A 94 -8.24 -8.63 3.19
C ALA A 94 -7.81 -7.85 1.93
N PHE A 95 -7.07 -8.53 1.05
CA PHE A 95 -6.77 -8.04 -0.29
C PHE A 95 -7.53 -8.89 -1.31
N CYS A 96 -8.50 -8.29 -1.98
CA CYS A 96 -9.37 -8.94 -2.96
C CYS A 96 -8.96 -8.67 -4.42
N ALA A 97 -8.01 -7.80 -4.65
CA ALA A 97 -7.55 -7.29 -5.95
C ALA A 97 -8.59 -6.48 -6.74
N LEU A 98 -9.84 -6.90 -6.75
CA LEU A 98 -11.00 -6.25 -7.37
C LEU A 98 -12.25 -6.54 -6.53
N GLY A 99 -13.29 -5.75 -6.70
CA GLY A 99 -14.61 -5.99 -6.07
C GLY A 99 -14.77 -5.37 -4.68
N GLY A 100 -13.75 -4.71 -4.14
CA GLY A 100 -13.78 -4.19 -2.77
C GLY A 100 -14.67 -2.96 -2.56
N TRP A 101 -15.01 -2.21 -3.62
CA TRP A 101 -15.88 -1.04 -3.49
C TRP A 101 -17.36 -1.42 -3.63
N ALA A 102 -17.81 -2.31 -2.75
CA ALA A 102 -19.17 -2.83 -2.69
C ALA A 102 -19.53 -3.26 -1.26
N ASP A 103 -20.83 -3.44 -0.98
CA ASP A 103 -21.32 -3.89 0.33
C ASP A 103 -20.78 -5.26 0.75
N ALA A 104 -20.39 -6.11 -0.21
CA ALA A 104 -19.74 -7.38 0.04
C ALA A 104 -18.70 -7.70 -1.06
N ALA A 105 -17.62 -8.36 -0.68
CA ALA A 105 -16.57 -8.77 -1.61
C ALA A 105 -16.02 -10.15 -1.26
N VAL A 106 -15.45 -10.84 -2.26
CA VAL A 106 -14.75 -12.11 -2.06
C VAL A 106 -13.24 -11.87 -2.09
N ALA A 107 -12.55 -12.36 -1.08
CA ALA A 107 -11.09 -12.33 -1.01
C ALA A 107 -10.50 -13.76 -1.02
N PRO A 108 -9.26 -13.96 -1.49
CA PRO A 108 -8.60 -15.25 -1.39
C PRO A 108 -8.23 -15.55 0.07
N PRO A 109 -8.36 -16.80 0.54
CA PRO A 109 -8.09 -17.15 1.93
C PRO A 109 -6.67 -16.76 2.41
N PHE A 110 -5.67 -16.87 1.54
CA PHE A 110 -4.26 -16.57 1.86
C PHE A 110 -3.93 -15.07 1.94
N LEU A 111 -4.87 -14.19 1.61
CA LEU A 111 -4.79 -12.73 1.78
C LEU A 111 -5.94 -12.19 2.62
N THR A 112 -6.51 -13.02 3.49
CA THR A 112 -7.54 -12.66 4.46
C THR A 112 -7.03 -12.98 5.86
N PHE A 113 -6.81 -11.94 6.67
CA PHE A 113 -6.22 -12.04 8.00
C PHE A 113 -7.19 -11.50 9.05
N LYS A 114 -7.20 -12.12 10.24
CA LYS A 114 -7.96 -11.59 11.37
C LYS A 114 -7.48 -10.19 11.71
N LEU A 115 -8.42 -9.27 11.83
CA LEU A 115 -8.10 -7.91 12.23
C LEU A 115 -7.85 -7.87 13.74
N ALA A 116 -6.69 -7.35 14.13
CA ALA A 116 -6.32 -7.22 15.53
C ALA A 116 -7.35 -6.36 16.29
N PRO A 117 -7.70 -6.70 17.54
CA PRO A 117 -8.77 -6.03 18.28
C PRO A 117 -8.60 -4.51 18.44
N GLN A 118 -7.36 -4.05 18.49
CA GLN A 118 -7.01 -2.63 18.64
C GLN A 118 -7.14 -1.82 17.34
N LEU A 119 -7.35 -2.46 16.19
CA LEU A 119 -7.52 -1.80 14.90
C LEU A 119 -9.01 -1.72 14.54
N ASP A 120 -9.44 -0.58 14.03
CA ASP A 120 -10.78 -0.40 13.45
C ASP A 120 -10.81 -0.87 11.98
N PHE A 121 -12.01 -0.89 11.35
CA PHE A 121 -12.12 -1.33 9.96
C PHE A 121 -11.44 -0.36 8.98
N ALA A 122 -11.44 0.94 9.25
CA ALA A 122 -10.75 1.90 8.41
C ALA A 122 -9.23 1.65 8.39
N GLN A 123 -8.64 1.35 9.54
CA GLN A 123 -7.25 0.90 9.65
C GLN A 123 -7.03 -0.44 8.94
N GLY A 124 -7.95 -1.39 9.12
CA GLY A 124 -7.91 -2.69 8.43
C GLY A 124 -7.87 -2.56 6.92
N ALA A 125 -8.65 -1.63 6.34
CA ALA A 125 -8.67 -1.32 4.91
C ALA A 125 -7.40 -0.61 4.40
N GLY A 126 -6.43 -0.32 5.26
CA GLY A 126 -5.11 0.20 4.91
C GLY A 126 -3.96 -0.76 5.21
N LEU A 127 -4.27 -1.97 5.71
CA LEU A 127 -3.26 -2.87 6.27
C LEU A 127 -2.57 -3.74 5.22
N ILE A 128 -3.33 -4.46 4.37
CA ILE A 128 -2.73 -5.53 3.57
C ILE A 128 -1.88 -4.96 2.43
N LEU A 129 -2.44 -4.15 1.54
CA LEU A 129 -1.72 -3.66 0.36
C LEU A 129 -0.44 -2.89 0.75
N ASN A 130 -0.56 -1.96 1.69
CA ASN A 130 0.54 -1.06 2.03
C ASN A 130 1.63 -1.76 2.86
N TYR A 131 1.24 -2.54 3.89
CA TYR A 131 2.22 -3.14 4.80
C TYR A 131 2.87 -4.39 4.23
N HIS A 132 2.13 -5.20 3.45
CA HIS A 132 2.75 -6.29 2.70
C HIS A 132 3.73 -5.76 1.65
N THR A 133 3.38 -4.65 0.96
CA THR A 133 4.30 -3.99 0.03
C THR A 133 5.54 -3.47 0.76
N ALA A 134 5.37 -2.80 1.90
CA ALA A 134 6.47 -2.26 2.69
C ALA A 134 7.40 -3.39 3.19
N TYR A 135 6.83 -4.45 3.78
CA TYR A 135 7.62 -5.59 4.27
C TYR A 135 8.35 -6.30 3.12
N PHE A 136 7.65 -6.58 2.02
CA PHE A 136 8.25 -7.18 0.83
C PHE A 136 9.41 -6.34 0.28
N ALA A 137 9.19 -5.03 0.17
CA ALA A 137 10.20 -4.12 -0.36
C ALA A 137 11.41 -3.97 0.57
N LEU A 138 11.20 -3.86 1.87
CA LEU A 138 12.26 -3.69 2.86
C LEU A 138 13.04 -4.99 3.10
N VAL A 139 12.33 -6.08 3.41
CA VAL A 139 12.94 -7.33 3.89
C VAL A 139 13.35 -8.22 2.73
N LEU A 140 12.39 -8.59 1.88
CA LEU A 140 12.64 -9.60 0.85
C LEU A 140 13.43 -9.06 -0.34
N ARG A 141 13.14 -7.83 -0.74
CA ARG A 141 13.86 -7.21 -1.86
C ARG A 141 15.05 -6.39 -1.39
N GLY A 142 14.81 -5.53 -0.41
CA GLY A 142 15.80 -4.60 0.14
C GLY A 142 16.80 -5.25 1.10
N ARG A 143 16.51 -6.45 1.63
CA ARG A 143 17.42 -7.15 2.58
C ARG A 143 17.78 -6.30 3.80
N LEU A 144 16.80 -5.52 4.31
CA LEU A 144 16.98 -4.60 5.42
C LEU A 144 17.51 -5.32 6.65
N GLN A 145 18.52 -4.74 7.29
CA GLN A 145 19.09 -5.21 8.54
C GLN A 145 18.82 -4.19 9.67
N ALA A 146 18.70 -4.69 10.89
CA ALA A 146 18.60 -3.80 12.06
C ALA A 146 19.82 -2.87 12.16
N GLY A 147 19.57 -1.61 12.50
CA GLY A 147 20.58 -0.56 12.58
C GLY A 147 20.88 0.16 11.26
N GLU A 148 20.42 -0.34 10.10
CA GLU A 148 20.51 0.38 8.83
C GLU A 148 19.63 1.63 8.81
N THR A 149 19.94 2.57 7.94
CA THR A 149 19.16 3.79 7.72
C THR A 149 18.37 3.70 6.40
N VAL A 150 17.05 3.87 6.51
CA VAL A 150 16.11 3.87 5.37
C VAL A 150 15.64 5.29 5.07
N LEU A 151 15.84 5.76 3.85
CA LEU A 151 15.22 6.98 3.34
C LEU A 151 13.94 6.61 2.59
N VAL A 152 12.84 7.29 2.91
CA VAL A 152 11.52 6.98 2.36
C VAL A 152 10.99 8.17 1.57
N HIS A 153 10.84 8.03 0.26
CA HIS A 153 10.12 9.00 -0.57
C HIS A 153 8.61 8.82 -0.45
N GLY A 154 7.86 9.92 -0.61
CA GLY A 154 6.40 9.88 -0.45
C GLY A 154 5.98 9.40 0.95
N ALA A 155 6.75 9.77 1.96
CA ALA A 155 6.74 9.23 3.31
C ALA A 155 5.39 9.41 4.04
N ALA A 156 4.58 10.39 3.64
CA ALA A 156 3.26 10.65 4.23
C ALA A 156 2.10 9.95 3.52
N GLY A 157 2.34 9.21 2.44
CA GLY A 157 1.31 8.41 1.77
C GLY A 157 1.16 7.00 2.38
N GLY A 158 0.20 6.21 1.90
CA GLY A 158 -0.09 4.89 2.47
C GLY A 158 1.12 3.94 2.53
N VAL A 159 1.85 3.75 1.41
CA VAL A 159 3.07 2.92 1.40
C VAL A 159 4.20 3.57 2.20
N GLY A 160 4.30 4.92 2.17
CA GLY A 160 5.34 5.64 2.89
C GLY A 160 5.23 5.48 4.41
N THR A 161 4.04 5.72 4.96
CA THR A 161 3.78 5.56 6.41
C THR A 161 3.95 4.10 6.85
N ALA A 162 3.48 3.15 6.05
CA ALA A 162 3.69 1.72 6.29
C ALA A 162 5.19 1.37 6.32
N THR A 163 5.98 1.94 5.39
CA THR A 163 7.43 1.71 5.35
C THR A 163 8.14 2.25 6.59
N LEU A 164 7.79 3.47 7.03
CA LEU A 164 8.35 4.05 8.25
C LEU A 164 8.08 3.16 9.47
N GLN A 165 6.83 2.72 9.64
CA GLN A 165 6.41 1.88 10.76
C GLN A 165 7.08 0.50 10.74
N VAL A 166 7.11 -0.16 9.59
CA VAL A 166 7.75 -1.48 9.44
C VAL A 166 9.27 -1.38 9.66
N ALA A 167 9.94 -0.39 9.05
CA ALA A 167 11.38 -0.18 9.21
C ALA A 167 11.76 0.04 10.69
N LYS A 168 11.00 0.89 11.39
CA LYS A 168 11.18 1.15 12.81
C LYS A 168 10.95 -0.11 13.66
N GLY A 169 9.89 -0.87 13.38
CA GLY A 169 9.60 -2.13 14.07
C GLY A 169 10.68 -3.20 13.88
N LEU A 170 11.42 -3.13 12.77
CA LEU A 170 12.57 -3.99 12.47
C LEU A 170 13.91 -3.43 12.99
N GLY A 171 13.91 -2.32 13.72
CA GLY A 171 15.09 -1.73 14.33
C GLY A 171 15.97 -0.91 13.39
N ALA A 172 15.45 -0.47 12.27
CA ALA A 172 16.12 0.48 11.36
C ALA A 172 15.86 1.92 11.78
N LYS A 173 16.76 2.82 11.36
CA LYS A 173 16.57 4.28 11.44
C LYS A 173 15.86 4.77 10.18
N THR A 174 15.05 5.81 10.29
CA THR A 174 14.22 6.30 9.20
C THR A 174 14.41 7.78 8.93
N ILE A 175 14.50 8.14 7.64
CA ILE A 175 14.51 9.53 7.16
C ILE A 175 13.35 9.67 6.18
N ALA A 176 12.35 10.47 6.53
CA ALA A 176 11.17 10.72 5.70
C ALA A 176 11.42 11.92 4.77
N VAL A 177 11.08 11.78 3.48
CA VAL A 177 11.09 12.90 2.52
C VAL A 177 9.66 13.34 2.25
N VAL A 178 9.34 14.59 2.59
CA VAL A 178 7.99 15.17 2.49
C VAL A 178 7.99 16.52 1.79
N SER A 179 6.83 16.99 1.28
CA SER A 179 6.73 18.25 0.54
C SER A 179 6.26 19.46 1.37
N ASP A 180 5.59 19.19 2.49
CA ASP A 180 4.92 20.24 3.28
C ASP A 180 4.78 19.85 4.75
N ASP A 181 4.35 20.78 5.60
CA ASP A 181 4.29 20.61 7.05
C ASP A 181 3.19 19.61 7.48
N ALA A 182 2.07 19.55 6.73
CA ALA A 182 1.02 18.57 7.02
C ALA A 182 1.55 17.14 6.81
N LYS A 183 2.31 16.91 5.75
CA LYS A 183 2.96 15.63 5.48
C LYS A 183 4.10 15.33 6.46
N GLN A 184 4.78 16.35 6.94
CA GLN A 184 5.77 16.18 8.02
C GLN A 184 5.10 15.62 9.27
N ALA A 185 4.01 16.23 9.73
CA ALA A 185 3.27 15.75 10.91
C ALA A 185 2.85 14.28 10.78
N VAL A 186 2.39 13.86 9.59
CA VAL A 186 2.03 12.45 9.33
C VAL A 186 3.25 11.53 9.36
N ALA A 187 4.39 11.94 8.79
CA ALA A 187 5.62 11.16 8.83
C ALA A 187 6.16 11.01 10.26
N GLU A 188 6.09 12.06 11.07
CA GLU A 188 6.45 12.04 12.50
C GLU A 188 5.49 11.11 13.28
N GLN A 189 4.18 11.20 13.03
CA GLN A 189 3.19 10.27 13.61
C GLN A 189 3.48 8.81 13.20
N ALA A 190 3.93 8.57 11.97
CA ALA A 190 4.37 7.24 11.52
C ALA A 190 5.68 6.78 12.16
N GLY A 191 6.32 7.63 12.95
CA GLY A 191 7.50 7.32 13.72
C GLY A 191 8.82 7.55 12.98
N ALA A 192 8.86 8.45 11.98
CA ALA A 192 10.11 8.88 11.36
C ALA A 192 11.09 9.44 12.40
N ASP A 193 12.35 8.99 12.36
CA ASP A 193 13.39 9.52 13.24
C ASP A 193 13.86 10.92 12.79
N HIS A 194 13.85 11.14 11.46
CA HIS A 194 14.16 12.44 10.86
C HIS A 194 13.22 12.72 9.68
N VAL A 195 12.97 14.00 9.42
CA VAL A 195 12.19 14.47 8.29
C VAL A 195 12.99 15.52 7.52
N VAL A 196 13.02 15.40 6.19
CA VAL A 196 13.66 16.36 5.28
C VAL A 196 12.68 16.83 4.22
N ARG A 197 12.88 18.05 3.71
CA ARG A 197 11.97 18.67 2.72
C ARG A 197 12.40 18.33 1.29
N SER A 198 11.44 17.83 0.49
CA SER A 198 11.70 17.45 -0.90
C SER A 198 12.03 18.61 -1.85
N ASP A 199 11.72 19.84 -1.47
CA ASP A 199 12.04 21.09 -2.15
C ASP A 199 13.35 21.72 -1.68
N GLY A 200 13.97 21.16 -0.62
CA GLY A 200 15.27 21.55 -0.07
C GLY A 200 16.42 20.64 -0.51
N PRO A 201 17.59 20.80 0.14
CA PRO A 201 18.79 19.98 -0.12
C PRO A 201 18.72 18.59 0.53
N TRP A 202 17.56 17.95 0.50
CA TRP A 202 17.22 16.71 1.22
C TRP A 202 18.28 15.60 1.08
N LYS A 203 18.93 15.50 -0.09
CA LYS A 203 19.99 14.52 -0.34
C LYS A 203 21.21 14.75 0.57
N ASP A 204 21.63 16.00 0.69
CA ASP A 204 22.81 16.35 1.48
C ASP A 204 22.48 16.29 2.98
N GLU A 205 21.29 16.72 3.38
CA GLU A 205 20.75 16.55 4.74
C GLU A 205 20.66 15.05 5.12
N ALA A 206 20.12 14.21 4.22
CA ALA A 206 20.03 12.76 4.46
C ALA A 206 21.42 12.12 4.64
N LYS A 207 22.43 12.57 3.89
CA LYS A 207 23.82 12.09 4.03
C LYS A 207 24.42 12.52 5.39
N GLU A 208 24.15 13.74 5.84
CA GLU A 208 24.59 14.24 7.13
C GLU A 208 23.95 13.43 8.27
N LEU A 209 22.63 13.27 8.25
CA LEU A 209 21.84 12.52 9.24
C LEU A 209 22.22 11.03 9.32
N SER A 210 22.73 10.46 8.22
CA SER A 210 23.13 9.05 8.13
C SER A 210 24.63 8.81 8.19
N ASN A 211 25.44 9.84 8.56
CA ASN A 211 26.90 9.75 8.61
C ASN A 211 27.54 9.27 7.30
N GLY A 212 27.21 9.94 6.21
CA GLY A 212 27.83 9.75 4.89
C GLY A 212 26.98 9.08 3.82
N GLY A 213 25.80 8.59 4.15
CA GLY A 213 24.82 8.05 3.20
C GLY A 213 23.90 7.00 3.81
N VAL A 214 22.71 6.86 3.23
CA VAL A 214 21.70 5.88 3.69
C VAL A 214 21.98 4.49 3.12
N ASP A 215 21.53 3.46 3.82
CA ASP A 215 21.68 2.07 3.38
C ASP A 215 20.64 1.68 2.33
N LEU A 216 19.42 2.17 2.49
CA LEU A 216 18.30 1.85 1.62
C LEU A 216 17.48 3.11 1.33
N VAL A 217 17.07 3.28 0.07
CA VAL A 217 16.04 4.23 -0.34
C VAL A 217 14.82 3.44 -0.80
N LEU A 218 13.64 3.70 -0.21
CA LEU A 218 12.37 3.19 -0.72
C LEU A 218 11.71 4.27 -1.58
N ASP A 219 11.47 3.95 -2.85
CA ASP A 219 10.98 4.91 -3.84
C ASP A 219 9.68 4.45 -4.51
N PRO A 220 8.50 4.94 -4.05
CA PRO A 220 7.23 4.79 -4.74
C PRO A 220 6.96 5.94 -5.73
N VAL A 221 7.85 6.93 -5.85
CA VAL A 221 7.62 8.20 -6.54
C VAL A 221 8.31 8.25 -7.90
N GLY A 222 9.56 7.85 -7.99
CA GLY A 222 10.35 7.95 -9.22
C GLY A 222 10.64 9.38 -9.65
N GLY A 223 10.70 9.60 -10.96
CA GLY A 223 10.87 10.92 -11.56
C GLY A 223 12.27 11.50 -11.40
N GLY A 224 12.37 12.83 -11.48
CA GLY A 224 13.65 13.55 -11.53
C GLY A 224 14.55 13.42 -10.30
N ARG A 225 13.97 13.09 -9.13
CA ARG A 225 14.71 12.92 -7.87
C ARG A 225 15.53 11.61 -7.79
N PHE A 226 15.29 10.67 -8.69
CA PHE A 226 15.89 9.34 -8.65
C PHE A 226 17.43 9.35 -8.70
N THR A 227 18.02 10.25 -9.48
CA THR A 227 19.47 10.41 -9.51
C THR A 227 20.04 10.85 -8.16
N ASP A 228 19.33 11.72 -7.43
CA ASP A 228 19.76 12.16 -6.11
C ASP A 228 19.48 11.09 -5.04
N SER A 229 18.48 10.24 -5.23
CA SER A 229 18.29 9.02 -4.42
C SER A 229 19.53 8.10 -4.52
N LEU A 230 20.05 7.86 -5.72
CA LEU A 230 21.30 7.10 -5.89
C LEU A 230 22.49 7.78 -5.23
N ARG A 231 22.56 9.11 -5.26
CA ARG A 231 23.65 9.88 -4.65
C ARG A 231 23.57 9.98 -3.14
N SER A 232 22.38 9.75 -2.55
CA SER A 232 22.20 9.72 -1.09
C SER A 232 22.64 8.40 -0.46
N LEU A 233 22.86 7.35 -1.26
CA LEU A 233 23.31 6.06 -0.78
C LEU A 233 24.78 6.10 -0.30
N ARG A 234 25.07 5.27 0.68
CA ARG A 234 26.44 4.87 0.99
C ARG A 234 26.91 3.76 0.03
N GLU A 235 28.18 3.38 0.11
CA GLU A 235 28.68 2.21 -0.58
C GLU A 235 27.86 0.95 -0.23
N ASN A 236 27.57 0.12 -1.21
CA ASN A 236 26.69 -1.07 -1.12
C ASN A 236 25.23 -0.76 -0.74
N GLY A 237 24.83 0.51 -0.78
CA GLY A 237 23.44 0.91 -0.59
C GLY A 237 22.56 0.56 -1.79
N ARG A 238 21.23 0.54 -1.59
CA ARG A 238 20.28 0.14 -2.64
C ARG A 238 19.04 1.04 -2.68
N VAL A 239 18.57 1.34 -3.89
CA VAL A 239 17.25 1.93 -4.13
C VAL A 239 16.28 0.82 -4.45
N VAL A 240 15.19 0.73 -3.69
CA VAL A 240 14.08 -0.20 -3.92
C VAL A 240 12.92 0.56 -4.54
N VAL A 241 12.64 0.24 -5.81
CA VAL A 241 11.61 0.88 -6.62
C VAL A 241 10.30 0.15 -6.42
N VAL A 242 9.27 0.87 -5.95
CA VAL A 242 7.92 0.33 -5.69
C VAL A 242 6.90 0.85 -6.69
N GLY A 243 7.10 2.06 -7.23
CA GLY A 243 6.15 2.67 -8.16
C GLY A 243 6.64 4.02 -8.71
N PHE A 244 5.76 4.69 -9.44
CA PHE A 244 6.06 5.92 -10.17
C PHE A 244 4.94 6.96 -10.01
N THR A 245 4.52 7.21 -8.77
CA THR A 245 3.45 8.19 -8.48
C THR A 245 3.84 9.63 -8.87
N GLY A 246 5.13 9.87 -9.14
CA GLY A 246 5.64 11.11 -9.71
C GLY A 246 5.28 11.32 -11.18
N GLY A 247 4.73 10.30 -11.86
CA GLY A 247 4.25 10.37 -13.25
C GLY A 247 5.31 10.05 -14.31
N SER A 248 6.59 9.94 -13.97
CA SER A 248 7.63 9.57 -14.93
C SER A 248 8.51 8.42 -14.42
N ILE A 249 8.83 7.50 -15.33
CA ILE A 249 9.75 6.39 -15.07
C ILE A 249 11.18 6.92 -15.17
N PRO A 250 12.02 6.78 -14.12
CA PRO A 250 13.38 7.30 -14.16
C PRO A 250 14.31 6.46 -15.03
N GLU A 251 15.29 7.12 -15.65
CA GLU A 251 16.39 6.48 -16.36
C GLU A 251 17.65 6.48 -15.49
N VAL A 252 18.41 5.38 -15.51
CA VAL A 252 19.64 5.21 -14.75
C VAL A 252 20.83 5.09 -15.66
N LYS A 253 21.80 5.98 -15.49
CA LYS A 253 23.14 5.80 -16.09
C LYS A 253 23.90 4.77 -15.26
N VAL A 254 23.99 3.53 -15.76
CA VAL A 254 24.53 2.36 -15.02
C VAL A 254 25.97 2.51 -14.53
N ASN A 255 26.78 3.42 -15.14
CA ASN A 255 28.11 3.74 -14.62
C ASN A 255 28.08 4.30 -13.19
N ARG A 256 26.97 4.91 -12.76
CA ARG A 256 26.80 5.38 -11.36
C ARG A 256 26.74 4.22 -10.39
N LEU A 257 26.07 3.12 -10.78
CA LEU A 257 25.98 1.91 -9.96
C LEU A 257 27.38 1.27 -9.81
N LEU A 258 28.11 1.16 -10.93
CA LEU A 258 29.47 0.62 -10.94
C LEU A 258 30.43 1.40 -10.03
N LEU A 259 30.43 2.74 -10.15
CA LEU A 259 31.40 3.60 -9.44
C LEU A 259 31.11 3.74 -7.95
N ALA A 260 29.86 3.54 -7.51
CA ALA A 260 29.45 3.64 -6.12
C ALA A 260 29.14 2.28 -5.46
N ASN A 261 29.27 1.16 -6.21
CA ASN A 261 28.88 -0.18 -5.77
C ASN A 261 27.47 -0.22 -5.20
N THR A 262 26.51 0.43 -5.87
CA THR A 262 25.11 0.53 -5.40
C THR A 262 24.17 -0.28 -6.29
N GLU A 263 22.97 -0.58 -5.79
CA GLU A 263 21.97 -1.38 -6.48
C GLU A 263 20.68 -0.60 -6.75
N VAL A 264 19.97 -0.98 -7.83
CA VAL A 264 18.57 -0.62 -8.08
C VAL A 264 17.75 -1.90 -8.16
N ILE A 265 16.73 -2.02 -7.32
CA ILE A 265 15.96 -3.24 -7.12
C ILE A 265 14.47 -2.96 -7.34
N GLY A 266 13.80 -3.74 -8.17
CA GLY A 266 12.35 -3.68 -8.34
C GLY A 266 11.63 -4.45 -7.23
N ALA A 267 10.52 -3.88 -6.73
CA ALA A 267 9.69 -4.47 -5.68
C ALA A 267 8.18 -4.40 -6.04
N GLY A 268 7.77 -5.17 -7.04
CA GLY A 268 6.37 -5.31 -7.46
C GLY A 268 5.66 -6.40 -6.65
N TRP A 269 5.21 -6.09 -5.43
CA TRP A 269 4.57 -7.07 -4.54
C TRP A 269 3.35 -7.73 -5.16
N GLY A 270 2.39 -6.97 -5.72
CA GLY A 270 1.12 -7.51 -6.20
C GLY A 270 1.30 -8.66 -7.21
N ALA A 271 2.03 -8.42 -8.31
CA ALA A 271 2.26 -9.45 -9.32
C ALA A 271 3.08 -10.64 -8.78
N TYR A 272 4.02 -10.39 -7.87
CA TYR A 272 4.87 -11.43 -7.30
C TYR A 272 4.12 -12.30 -6.28
N ALA A 273 3.33 -11.68 -5.43
CA ALA A 273 2.61 -12.32 -4.33
C ALA A 273 1.42 -13.18 -4.80
N MET A 274 0.68 -12.72 -5.81
CA MET A 274 -0.51 -13.43 -6.31
C MET A 274 -0.21 -14.86 -6.80
N ALA A 275 1.01 -15.12 -7.24
CA ALA A 275 1.46 -16.45 -7.65
C ALA A 275 2.10 -17.27 -6.48
N ARG A 276 2.10 -16.74 -5.26
CA ARG A 276 2.83 -17.33 -4.11
C ARG A 276 2.03 -17.16 -2.81
N PRO A 277 0.98 -17.97 -2.62
CA PRO A 277 0.13 -17.91 -1.42
C PRO A 277 0.93 -18.01 -0.11
N GLU A 278 1.94 -18.86 -0.07
CA GLU A 278 2.78 -19.09 1.12
C GLU A 278 3.52 -17.80 1.53
N LEU A 279 3.98 -17.02 0.55
CA LEU A 279 4.65 -15.75 0.80
C LEU A 279 3.70 -14.72 1.41
N CYS A 280 2.43 -14.70 0.97
CA CYS A 280 1.45 -13.80 1.53
C CYS A 280 1.18 -14.10 3.01
N ILE A 281 1.07 -15.40 3.34
CA ILE A 281 0.88 -15.87 4.71
C ILE A 281 2.14 -15.56 5.56
N GLU A 282 3.33 -15.81 5.03
CA GLU A 282 4.61 -15.50 5.69
C GLU A 282 4.71 -14.00 6.05
N ILE A 283 4.39 -13.11 5.11
CA ILE A 283 4.41 -11.67 5.37
C ILE A 283 3.36 -11.28 6.42
N GLY A 284 2.13 -11.81 6.32
CA GLY A 284 1.09 -11.56 7.31
C GLY A 284 1.53 -11.96 8.73
N ASN A 285 2.07 -13.15 8.88
CA ASN A 285 2.60 -13.65 10.16
C ASN A 285 3.78 -12.79 10.67
N ALA A 286 4.62 -12.29 9.79
CA ALA A 286 5.74 -11.42 10.18
C ALA A 286 5.29 -10.02 10.62
N LEU A 287 4.14 -9.53 10.11
CA LEU A 287 3.57 -8.26 10.51
C LEU A 287 2.81 -8.34 11.84
N GLU A 288 2.25 -9.49 12.21
CA GLU A 288 1.46 -9.69 13.43
C GLU A 288 2.20 -9.20 14.70
N PRO A 289 3.46 -9.62 15.02
CA PRO A 289 4.15 -9.12 16.19
C PRO A 289 4.47 -7.61 16.14
N LEU A 290 4.53 -7.00 14.95
CA LEU A 290 4.69 -5.55 14.83
C LEU A 290 3.39 -4.81 15.15
N ILE A 291 2.23 -5.40 14.81
CA ILE A 291 0.91 -4.90 15.19
C ILE A 291 0.71 -5.03 16.70
N GLU A 292 1.02 -6.18 17.28
CA GLU A 292 0.90 -6.42 18.73
C GLU A 292 1.73 -5.44 19.56
N ARG A 293 2.93 -5.09 19.08
CA ARG A 293 3.82 -4.11 19.73
C ARG A 293 3.51 -2.66 19.38
N ALA A 294 2.42 -2.40 18.67
CA ALA A 294 1.99 -1.08 18.22
C ALA A 294 3.03 -0.32 17.33
N TYR A 295 3.95 -1.03 16.69
CA TYR A 295 4.77 -0.44 15.63
C TYR A 295 3.96 -0.24 14.36
N VAL A 296 3.06 -1.17 14.05
CA VAL A 296 2.17 -1.13 12.88
C VAL A 296 0.76 -0.76 13.32
N ALA A 297 0.33 0.42 12.91
CA ALA A 297 -1.04 0.90 13.03
C ALA A 297 -1.32 1.84 11.85
N PRO A 298 -2.12 1.43 10.84
CA PRO A 298 -2.36 2.25 9.66
C PRO A 298 -2.88 3.65 10.00
N ILE A 299 -2.24 4.67 9.43
CA ILE A 299 -2.67 6.06 9.58
C ILE A 299 -3.73 6.33 8.52
N VAL A 300 -4.96 6.52 8.94
CA VAL A 300 -6.09 6.91 8.09
C VAL A 300 -6.14 8.44 8.04
N GLY A 301 -5.91 9.02 6.88
CA GLY A 301 -5.87 10.47 6.70
C GLY A 301 -7.21 11.07 6.33
N SER A 302 -8.00 10.34 5.55
CA SER A 302 -9.35 10.76 5.17
C SER A 302 -10.29 9.56 5.03
N ARG A 303 -11.56 9.81 5.31
CA ARG A 303 -12.66 8.86 5.13
C ARG A 303 -13.72 9.51 4.28
N HIS A 304 -14.21 8.80 3.27
CA HIS A 304 -15.28 9.23 2.38
C HIS A 304 -16.38 8.18 2.37
N PRO A 305 -17.65 8.55 2.28
CA PRO A 305 -18.70 7.56 2.02
C PRO A 305 -18.44 6.91 0.64
N LEU A 306 -18.87 5.66 0.45
CA LEU A 306 -18.69 4.89 -0.80
C LEU A 306 -19.11 5.71 -2.05
N GLN A 307 -20.14 6.53 -1.91
CA GLN A 307 -20.67 7.38 -2.97
C GLN A 307 -19.71 8.48 -3.44
N GLU A 308 -18.73 8.82 -2.62
CA GLU A 308 -17.75 9.87 -2.90
C GLU A 308 -16.39 9.30 -3.35
N ALA A 309 -16.38 8.09 -3.92
CA ALA A 309 -15.17 7.43 -4.41
C ALA A 309 -14.37 8.30 -5.41
N ALA A 310 -15.02 9.13 -6.22
CA ALA A 310 -14.34 10.06 -7.11
C ALA A 310 -13.55 11.13 -6.33
N ALA A 311 -14.13 11.71 -5.27
CA ALA A 311 -13.47 12.68 -4.42
C ALA A 311 -12.25 12.05 -3.70
N ALA A 312 -12.39 10.82 -3.22
CA ALA A 312 -11.30 10.06 -2.62
C ALA A 312 -10.14 9.81 -3.61
N LEU A 313 -10.44 9.53 -4.89
CA LEU A 313 -9.42 9.40 -5.92
C LEU A 313 -8.74 10.72 -6.27
N HIS A 314 -9.44 11.85 -6.20
CA HIS A 314 -8.85 13.17 -6.42
C HIS A 314 -7.79 13.51 -5.37
N GLU A 315 -7.96 13.12 -4.10
CA GLU A 315 -6.92 13.29 -3.08
C GLU A 315 -5.61 12.56 -3.47
N ILE A 316 -5.73 11.36 -4.05
CA ILE A 316 -4.59 10.60 -4.54
C ILE A 316 -3.95 11.29 -5.75
N ASP A 317 -4.75 11.69 -6.74
CA ASP A 317 -4.31 12.32 -7.99
C ASP A 317 -3.59 13.66 -7.75
N GLU A 318 -4.17 14.47 -6.86
CA GLU A 318 -3.64 15.79 -6.48
C GLU A 318 -2.50 15.69 -5.44
N ARG A 319 -2.11 14.48 -5.02
CA ARG A 319 -1.05 14.23 -4.02
C ARG A 319 -1.32 14.90 -2.67
N LYS A 320 -2.60 15.03 -2.31
CA LYS A 320 -3.07 15.59 -1.04
C LYS A 320 -3.25 14.55 0.06
N ALA A 321 -3.24 13.28 -0.28
CA ALA A 321 -3.45 12.19 0.66
C ALA A 321 -2.43 12.22 1.81
N LEU A 322 -2.94 12.13 3.03
CA LEU A 322 -2.19 12.09 4.29
C LEU A 322 -2.42 10.72 4.95
N GLY A 323 -1.53 9.76 4.74
CA GLY A 323 -1.75 8.36 5.12
C GLY A 323 -2.63 7.63 4.10
N LYS A 324 -3.51 6.76 4.60
CA LYS A 324 -4.46 6.00 3.80
C LYS A 324 -5.76 6.78 3.60
N VAL A 325 -6.27 6.76 2.37
CA VAL A 325 -7.63 7.20 2.03
C VAL A 325 -8.54 5.98 2.05
N VAL A 326 -9.71 6.08 2.67
CA VAL A 326 -10.64 4.98 2.91
C VAL A 326 -12.06 5.39 2.51
N LEU A 327 -12.82 4.43 1.96
CA LEU A 327 -14.26 4.52 1.76
C LEU A 327 -14.98 3.83 2.90
N ASP A 328 -15.91 4.52 3.53
CA ASP A 328 -16.88 3.94 4.47
C ASP A 328 -18.01 3.31 3.65
N VAL A 329 -18.15 2.00 3.75
CA VAL A 329 -19.14 1.23 2.97
C VAL A 329 -20.36 0.95 3.80
N LEU A 330 -20.18 0.29 4.93
CA LEU A 330 -21.23 0.03 5.92
C LEU A 330 -20.83 0.66 7.27
N PRO A 331 -21.79 1.04 8.11
CA PRO A 331 -21.48 1.53 9.46
C PRO A 331 -20.79 0.43 10.30
N ASP A 332 -19.94 0.89 11.24
CA ASP A 332 -19.23 0.02 12.19
C ASP A 332 -20.20 -0.70 13.14
#